data_0c00074231f97cf0f425f4780ea5590e
#
_entry.id   0c00074231f97cf0f425f4780ea5590e
#
_cell.length_a   1.000
_cell.length_b   1.000
_cell.length_c   1.000
_cell.angle_alpha   90.00
_cell.angle_beta   90.00
_cell.angle_gamma   90.00
#
_symmetry.space_group_name_H-M   'P 1'
#
loop_
_entity.id
_entity.type
_entity.pdbx_description
1 polymer ?
#
loop_
_entity_poly.entity_id
_entity_poly.type
_entity_poly.pdbx_seq_one_letter_code
_entity_poly.pdbx_strand_id
1 'polypeptide(L)'
;MNRLARPVWRRLLEAALAAAMGFAVAAGCRSTPSFGQPDQDPAPVAVKLRPGLVISLVVLVAGEKEIDEPAKRISESGTVVLPLLGEMDVLDQSLDDFRRRLTARYMRYYASPEVIVDFVRDTSRDGISPWGFVTVLGRVKTPGRVAIPPTQDLTVSGAIQQAGGFATSARDSAILVTRSLPTGRTETRTVNLKAVGTAGRLEDDIILQADDVVFVPEAMF
;
A
#
# COMPACT_ATOMS: atom_id res chain seq x y z
N MET A 1 -70.16 -9.23 36.39
CA MET A 1 -71.01 -8.62 35.38
C MET A 1 -70.11 -7.81 34.45
N ASN A 2 -69.97 -8.22 33.28
CA ASN A 2 -69.79 -7.65 31.97
C ASN A 2 -68.93 -8.51 31.07
N ARG A 3 -69.64 -9.27 30.26
CA ARG A 3 -69.08 -9.95 29.11
C ARG A 3 -69.00 -8.91 27.98
N LEU A 4 -67.82 -8.62 27.49
CA LEU A 4 -67.67 -7.84 26.28
C LEU A 4 -67.27 -8.73 25.10
N ALA A 5 -68.09 -8.63 24.07
CA ALA A 5 -68.11 -9.39 22.85
C ALA A 5 -66.82 -9.21 22.04
N ARG A 6 -66.33 -10.33 21.47
CA ARG A 6 -65.26 -10.32 20.50
C ARG A 6 -65.77 -9.90 19.11
N PRO A 7 -65.14 -8.95 18.42
CA PRO A 7 -65.60 -8.48 17.10
C PRO A 7 -65.37 -9.53 15.99
N VAL A 8 -66.33 -9.62 15.12
CA VAL A 8 -66.62 -10.66 14.11
C VAL A 8 -65.70 -10.55 12.88
N TRP A 9 -64.80 -9.64 12.80
CA TRP A 9 -63.98 -9.43 11.59
C TRP A 9 -62.74 -10.36 11.50
N ARG A 10 -62.50 -11.20 12.44
CA ARG A 10 -61.40 -12.15 12.35
C ARG A 10 -61.66 -13.38 11.44
N ARG A 11 -62.93 -13.49 10.95
CA ARG A 11 -63.36 -14.59 10.05
C ARG A 11 -63.41 -14.21 8.56
N LEU A 12 -63.13 -12.96 8.22
CA LEU A 12 -63.16 -12.50 6.81
C LEU A 12 -61.77 -12.35 6.18
N LEU A 13 -60.69 -12.62 6.93
CA LEU A 13 -59.32 -12.55 6.45
C LEU A 13 -58.72 -13.91 6.03
N GLU A 14 -59.44 -14.99 6.26
CA GLU A 14 -58.95 -16.33 5.87
C GLU A 14 -59.53 -16.86 4.53
N ALA A 15 -60.41 -16.13 3.89
CA ALA A 15 -61.04 -16.55 2.63
C ALA A 15 -60.44 -15.86 1.36
N ALA A 16 -59.40 -15.03 1.49
CA ALA A 16 -58.78 -14.31 0.37
C ALA A 16 -57.41 -14.85 -0.03
N LEU A 17 -56.97 -15.98 0.49
CA LEU A 17 -55.61 -16.52 0.26
C LEU A 17 -55.57 -17.81 -0.58
N ALA A 18 -56.62 -18.09 -1.35
CA ALA A 18 -56.72 -19.31 -2.16
C ALA A 18 -56.97 -19.11 -3.67
N ALA A 19 -56.57 -18.00 -4.25
CA ALA A 19 -56.72 -17.83 -5.71
C ALA A 19 -55.64 -16.92 -6.29
N ALA A 20 -54.36 -17.30 -6.23
CA ALA A 20 -53.33 -16.77 -7.11
C ALA A 20 -52.23 -17.82 -7.31
N MET A 21 -52.66 -18.96 -7.85
CA MET A 21 -51.74 -19.85 -8.55
C MET A 21 -51.48 -19.30 -9.96
N GLY A 22 -50.19 -19.19 -10.32
CA GLY A 22 -49.75 -19.29 -11.70
C GLY A 22 -49.43 -18.01 -12.42
N PHE A 23 -48.24 -17.42 -12.12
CA PHE A 23 -47.43 -16.84 -13.18
C PHE A 23 -45.96 -16.87 -12.70
N ALA A 24 -45.27 -17.95 -12.96
CA ALA A 24 -43.83 -18.06 -12.81
C ALA A 24 -43.20 -17.30 -13.98
N VAL A 25 -42.99 -16.01 -13.82
CA VAL A 25 -42.07 -15.25 -14.66
C VAL A 25 -40.68 -15.66 -14.17
N ALA A 26 -40.01 -16.46 -14.97
CA ALA A 26 -38.57 -16.72 -14.83
C ALA A 26 -37.83 -15.38 -15.09
N ALA A 27 -37.76 -14.53 -14.08
CA ALA A 27 -36.80 -13.45 -14.03
C ALA A 27 -35.42 -14.08 -13.86
N GLY A 28 -34.74 -14.32 -14.99
CA GLY A 28 -33.34 -14.66 -14.99
C GLY A 28 -32.61 -13.57 -14.22
N CYS A 29 -32.20 -13.87 -13.00
CA CYS A 29 -31.18 -13.10 -12.30
C CYS A 29 -29.94 -13.13 -13.19
N ARG A 30 -29.79 -12.09 -14.02
CA ARG A 30 -28.48 -11.71 -14.51
C ARG A 30 -27.70 -11.30 -13.27
N SER A 31 -26.89 -12.21 -12.75
CA SER A 31 -25.84 -11.87 -11.81
C SER A 31 -24.97 -10.82 -12.51
N THR A 32 -25.13 -9.57 -12.14
CA THR A 32 -24.11 -8.54 -12.40
C THR A 32 -22.82 -9.12 -11.86
N PRO A 33 -21.72 -9.14 -12.64
CA PRO A 33 -20.44 -9.50 -12.09
C PRO A 33 -20.17 -8.49 -10.96
N SER A 34 -20.28 -8.94 -9.73
CA SER A 34 -19.73 -8.25 -8.58
C SER A 34 -18.25 -8.09 -8.90
N PHE A 35 -17.78 -6.86 -9.05
CA PHE A 35 -16.36 -6.60 -8.96
C PHE A 35 -15.93 -7.26 -7.66
N GLY A 36 -15.09 -8.31 -7.75
CA GLY A 36 -14.65 -9.05 -6.59
C GLY A 36 -14.18 -8.02 -5.55
N GLN A 37 -14.70 -8.16 -4.33
CA GLN A 37 -14.12 -7.44 -3.21
C GLN A 37 -12.61 -7.67 -3.30
N PRO A 38 -11.79 -6.62 -3.24
CA PRO A 38 -10.35 -6.82 -3.16
C PRO A 38 -10.12 -7.76 -1.98
N ASP A 39 -9.58 -8.95 -2.28
CA ASP A 39 -9.10 -9.87 -1.27
C ASP A 39 -8.24 -9.04 -0.33
N GLN A 40 -8.58 -9.08 0.94
CA GLN A 40 -8.01 -8.41 2.10
C GLN A 40 -6.68 -7.76 1.77
N ASP A 41 -6.66 -6.41 1.73
CA ASP A 41 -5.42 -5.66 1.58
C ASP A 41 -4.35 -6.35 2.44
N PRO A 42 -3.22 -6.76 1.86
CA PRO A 42 -2.15 -7.33 2.66
C PRO A 42 -1.85 -6.31 3.73
N ALA A 43 -1.96 -6.72 5.00
CA ALA A 43 -1.75 -5.85 6.14
C ALA A 43 -0.50 -4.99 5.86
N PRO A 44 -0.58 -3.66 5.98
CA PRO A 44 0.50 -2.77 5.57
C PRO A 44 1.80 -3.30 6.18
N VAL A 45 2.74 -3.68 5.32
CA VAL A 45 4.03 -4.21 5.77
C VAL A 45 4.67 -3.10 6.59
N ALA A 46 4.69 -3.28 7.92
CA ALA A 46 5.22 -2.29 8.83
C ALA A 46 6.70 -2.08 8.48
N VAL A 47 6.99 -0.94 7.85
CA VAL A 47 8.36 -0.59 7.50
C VAL A 47 9.19 -0.45 8.76
N LYS A 48 10.26 -1.25 8.86
CA LYS A 48 11.16 -1.22 9.99
C LYS A 48 12.21 -0.13 9.82
N LEU A 49 12.56 0.49 10.92
CA LEU A 49 13.66 1.46 10.99
C LEU A 49 14.99 0.75 10.75
N ARG A 50 15.79 1.28 9.83
CA ARG A 50 17.09 0.74 9.41
C ARG A 50 18.13 1.85 9.35
N PRO A 51 19.42 1.54 9.46
CA PRO A 51 20.49 2.50 9.25
C PRO A 51 20.37 3.22 7.90
N GLY A 52 20.70 4.52 7.91
CA GLY A 52 20.65 5.36 6.72
C GLY A 52 19.31 5.99 6.41
N LEU A 53 18.19 5.50 6.97
CA LEU A 53 16.89 6.13 6.82
C LEU A 53 16.87 7.51 7.48
N VAL A 54 16.07 8.41 6.91
CA VAL A 54 15.84 9.75 7.43
C VAL A 54 14.41 9.85 7.95
N ILE A 55 14.28 10.30 9.18
CA ILE A 55 12.99 10.53 9.84
C ILE A 55 12.84 12.01 10.20
N SER A 56 11.61 12.50 10.22
CA SER A 56 11.25 13.79 10.84
C SER A 56 10.63 13.52 12.20
N LEU A 57 10.84 14.44 13.12
CA LEU A 57 10.24 14.44 14.46
C LEU A 57 9.64 15.79 14.75
N VAL A 58 8.37 15.81 15.09
CA VAL A 58 7.68 16.99 15.62
C VAL A 58 7.05 16.62 16.97
N VAL A 59 7.29 17.41 17.98
CA VAL A 59 6.62 17.28 19.29
C VAL A 59 5.78 18.53 19.53
N LEU A 60 4.49 18.31 19.69
CA LEU A 60 3.52 19.37 19.99
C LEU A 60 3.10 19.28 21.47
N VAL A 61 2.96 20.42 22.11
CA VAL A 61 2.42 20.55 23.46
C VAL A 61 1.36 21.64 23.43
N ALA A 62 0.15 21.31 23.79
CA ALA A 62 -1.01 22.22 23.69
C ALA A 62 -1.19 22.87 22.30
N GLY A 63 -0.77 22.16 21.23
CA GLY A 63 -0.86 22.63 19.84
C GLY A 63 0.32 23.47 19.36
N GLU A 64 1.29 23.80 20.22
CA GLU A 64 2.51 24.52 19.87
C GLU A 64 3.66 23.53 19.60
N LYS A 65 4.52 23.86 18.61
CA LYS A 65 5.70 23.05 18.29
C LYS A 65 6.82 23.36 19.28
N GLU A 66 7.12 22.38 20.14
CA GLU A 66 8.24 22.45 21.08
C GLU A 66 9.55 21.90 20.47
N ILE A 67 9.41 20.87 19.64
CA ILE A 67 10.53 20.27 18.91
C ILE A 67 10.11 20.13 17.45
N ASP A 68 10.98 20.59 16.54
CA ASP A 68 10.80 20.46 15.09
C ASP A 68 12.14 20.05 14.47
N GLU A 69 12.28 18.75 14.24
CA GLU A 69 13.46 18.14 13.62
C GLU A 69 13.07 17.58 12.25
N PRO A 70 13.25 18.35 11.17
CA PRO A 70 12.73 18.00 9.86
C PRO A 70 13.46 16.83 9.22
N ALA A 71 14.71 16.55 9.61
CA ALA A 71 15.50 15.47 9.04
C ALA A 71 16.54 14.95 10.04
N LYS A 72 16.35 13.77 10.55
CA LYS A 72 17.30 13.03 11.38
C LYS A 72 17.64 11.72 10.70
N ARG A 73 18.92 11.54 10.36
CA ARG A 73 19.41 10.29 9.77
C ARG A 73 19.69 9.29 10.89
N ILE A 74 19.23 8.06 10.69
CA ILE A 74 19.61 6.93 11.55
C ILE A 74 21.06 6.56 11.24
N SER A 75 21.90 6.48 12.26
CA SER A 75 23.32 6.14 12.15
C SER A 75 23.52 4.70 11.64
N GLU A 76 24.74 4.37 11.25
CA GLU A 76 25.10 3.00 10.87
C GLU A 76 24.97 2.01 12.04
N SER A 77 25.12 2.49 13.27
CA SER A 77 24.89 1.71 14.49
C SER A 77 23.40 1.47 14.80
N GLY A 78 22.48 2.06 14.01
CA GLY A 78 21.03 1.96 14.25
C GLY A 78 20.52 2.85 15.36
N THR A 79 21.23 3.93 15.65
CA THR A 79 20.84 4.92 16.66
C THR A 79 20.43 6.24 16.03
N VAL A 80 19.63 7.03 16.75
CA VAL A 80 19.27 8.40 16.39
C VAL A 80 19.45 9.31 17.59
N VAL A 81 19.98 10.51 17.37
CA VAL A 81 20.18 11.53 18.42
C VAL A 81 18.99 12.49 18.38
N LEU A 82 18.24 12.55 19.49
CA LEU A 82 17.05 13.35 19.63
C LEU A 82 17.18 14.39 20.74
N PRO A 83 16.56 15.59 20.58
CA PRO A 83 16.56 16.62 21.62
C PRO A 83 16.00 16.06 22.95
N LEU A 84 16.60 16.47 24.04
CA LEU A 84 16.26 16.09 25.43
C LEU A 84 16.45 14.60 25.77
N LEU A 85 16.37 13.70 24.79
CA LEU A 85 16.44 12.25 25.01
C LEU A 85 17.84 11.68 24.75
N GLY A 86 18.69 12.43 24.03
CA GLY A 86 20.01 11.94 23.62
C GLY A 86 19.94 10.83 22.55
N GLU A 87 20.90 9.95 22.60
CA GLU A 87 21.01 8.81 21.66
C GLU A 87 20.02 7.71 22.02
N MET A 88 19.32 7.20 21.00
CA MET A 88 18.32 6.14 21.12
C MET A 88 18.51 5.08 20.05
N ASP A 89 18.53 3.82 20.45
CA ASP A 89 18.48 2.69 19.53
C ASP A 89 17.10 2.52 18.91
N VAL A 90 17.06 2.37 17.58
CA VAL A 90 15.84 2.26 16.80
C VAL A 90 15.85 1.07 15.83
N LEU A 91 16.86 0.21 15.90
CA LEU A 91 17.00 -0.92 14.97
C LEU A 91 15.78 -1.83 15.00
N ASP A 92 15.35 -2.24 13.80
CA ASP A 92 14.29 -3.22 13.55
C ASP A 92 12.92 -2.92 14.18
N GLN A 93 12.73 -1.72 14.72
CA GLN A 93 11.45 -1.27 15.26
C GLN A 93 10.55 -0.75 14.15
N SER A 94 9.23 -0.89 14.32
CA SER A 94 8.28 -0.17 13.47
C SER A 94 8.25 1.32 13.84
N LEU A 95 7.83 2.17 12.90
CA LEU A 95 7.68 3.60 13.16
C LEU A 95 6.68 3.87 14.29
N ASP A 96 5.61 3.06 14.38
CA ASP A 96 4.60 3.18 15.44
C ASP A 96 5.11 2.79 16.82
N ASP A 97 5.93 1.73 16.93
CA ASP A 97 6.56 1.33 18.18
C ASP A 97 7.53 2.42 18.64
N PHE A 98 8.30 2.96 17.73
CA PHE A 98 9.21 4.06 18.01
C PHE A 98 8.46 5.31 18.48
N ARG A 99 7.38 5.70 17.79
CA ARG A 99 6.52 6.83 18.20
C ARG A 99 5.96 6.64 19.61
N ARG A 100 5.42 5.45 19.92
CA ARG A 100 4.91 5.14 21.28
C ARG A 100 6.00 5.28 22.34
N ARG A 101 7.19 4.79 22.06
CA ARG A 101 8.34 4.86 22.97
C ARG A 101 8.82 6.31 23.17
N LEU A 102 8.82 7.12 22.11
CA LEU A 102 9.13 8.54 22.19
C LEU A 102 8.11 9.29 23.05
N THR A 103 6.81 9.08 22.79
CA THR A 103 5.74 9.70 23.58
C THR A 103 5.92 9.42 25.07
N ALA A 104 6.16 8.15 25.44
CA ALA A 104 6.38 7.77 26.84
C ALA A 104 7.62 8.45 27.46
N ARG A 105 8.68 8.69 26.66
CA ARG A 105 9.88 9.37 27.15
C ARG A 105 9.71 10.88 27.25
N TYR A 106 9.03 11.52 26.28
CA TYR A 106 8.76 12.96 26.30
C TYR A 106 7.75 13.37 27.39
N MET A 107 6.89 12.47 27.86
CA MET A 107 6.01 12.71 29.03
C MET A 107 6.77 13.06 30.32
N ARG A 108 8.10 12.82 30.37
CA ARG A 108 8.94 13.25 31.49
C ARG A 108 9.29 14.74 31.44
N TYR A 109 9.20 15.35 30.27
CA TYR A 109 9.58 16.74 30.03
C TYR A 109 8.37 17.62 29.75
N TYR A 110 7.31 17.06 29.18
CA TYR A 110 6.13 17.78 28.72
C TYR A 110 4.85 17.15 29.24
N ALA A 111 3.86 17.99 29.52
CA ALA A 111 2.51 17.52 29.87
C ALA A 111 1.75 17.16 28.57
N SER A 112 1.36 15.91 28.44
CA SER A 112 0.58 15.40 27.28
C SER A 112 1.18 15.75 25.90
N PRO A 113 2.45 15.36 25.61
CA PRO A 113 3.07 15.65 24.35
C PRO A 113 2.42 14.82 23.22
N GLU A 114 2.14 15.44 22.09
CA GLU A 114 1.78 14.77 20.84
C GLU A 114 3.05 14.60 19.99
N VAL A 115 3.43 13.36 19.73
CA VAL A 115 4.65 13.04 19.00
C VAL A 115 4.29 12.55 17.60
N ILE A 116 4.75 13.27 16.59
CA ILE A 116 4.60 12.94 15.18
C ILE A 116 5.97 12.53 14.66
N VAL A 117 6.05 11.34 14.08
CA VAL A 117 7.27 10.82 13.44
C VAL A 117 6.90 10.30 12.06
N ASP A 118 7.61 10.76 11.05
CA ASP A 118 7.41 10.35 9.67
C ASP A 118 8.73 10.04 8.97
N PHE A 119 8.67 9.22 7.91
CA PHE A 119 9.81 9.05 7.03
C PHE A 119 9.97 10.25 6.10
N VAL A 120 11.19 10.77 6.03
CA VAL A 120 11.55 11.80 5.05
C VAL A 120 12.09 11.12 3.80
N ARG A 121 11.55 11.48 2.64
CA ARG A 121 12.12 11.04 1.37
C ARG A 121 13.47 11.71 1.18
N ASP A 122 14.50 10.91 1.14
CA ASP A 122 15.80 11.39 0.67
C ASP A 122 15.76 11.36 -0.87
N THR A 123 15.61 12.54 -1.48
CA THR A 123 15.58 12.70 -2.94
C THR A 123 16.99 12.76 -3.55
N SER A 124 18.04 12.62 -2.74
CA SER A 124 19.40 12.49 -3.24
C SER A 124 19.56 11.20 -4.06
N ARG A 125 20.44 11.22 -5.07
CA ARG A 125 20.68 10.04 -5.93
C ARG A 125 21.07 8.78 -5.16
N ASP A 126 21.65 8.94 -3.98
CA ASP A 126 22.11 7.88 -3.08
C ASP A 126 21.17 7.71 -1.88
N GLY A 127 20.02 8.38 -1.87
CA GLY A 127 19.05 8.32 -0.79
C GLY A 127 18.46 6.93 -0.60
N ILE A 128 18.29 6.52 0.65
CA ILE A 128 17.68 5.25 1.00
C ILE A 128 16.17 5.45 1.10
N SER A 129 15.40 4.79 0.24
CA SER A 129 13.95 4.75 0.38
C SER A 129 13.56 3.79 1.50
N PRO A 130 12.69 4.20 2.45
CA PRO A 130 12.19 3.30 3.49
C PRO A 130 11.47 2.07 2.94
N TRP A 131 10.83 2.23 1.78
CA TRP A 131 10.06 1.17 1.11
C TRP A 131 10.89 0.35 0.11
N GLY A 132 12.17 0.70 -0.05
CA GLY A 132 13.08 0.03 -0.97
C GLY A 132 13.06 0.62 -2.38
N PHE A 133 13.75 -0.08 -3.29
CA PHE A 133 13.90 0.30 -4.69
C PHE A 133 13.62 -0.88 -5.58
N VAL A 134 13.25 -0.57 -6.81
CA VAL A 134 13.21 -1.51 -7.92
C VAL A 134 14.28 -1.10 -8.92
N THR A 135 14.95 -2.06 -9.53
CA THR A 135 15.95 -1.78 -10.56
C THR A 135 15.34 -1.97 -11.96
N VAL A 136 15.31 -0.91 -12.76
CA VAL A 136 14.79 -0.96 -14.13
C VAL A 136 15.96 -0.94 -15.12
N LEU A 137 16.06 -1.96 -15.95
CA LEU A 137 17.14 -2.19 -16.91
C LEU A 137 16.60 -2.40 -18.33
N GLY A 138 17.50 -2.32 -19.30
CA GLY A 138 17.21 -2.59 -20.71
C GLY A 138 16.71 -1.38 -21.47
N ARG A 139 15.73 -1.55 -22.36
CA ARG A 139 15.26 -0.54 -23.32
C ARG A 139 14.22 0.42 -22.73
N VAL A 140 14.64 1.16 -21.70
CA VAL A 140 13.94 2.32 -21.14
C VAL A 140 14.78 3.58 -21.36
N LYS A 141 14.18 4.75 -21.28
CA LYS A 141 14.89 6.02 -21.52
C LYS A 141 15.95 6.31 -20.45
N THR A 142 15.67 5.99 -19.21
CA THR A 142 16.56 6.24 -18.06
C THR A 142 16.66 4.98 -17.21
N PRO A 143 17.52 4.00 -17.59
CA PRO A 143 17.74 2.82 -16.75
C PRO A 143 18.31 3.23 -15.38
N GLY A 144 17.88 2.55 -14.33
CA GLY A 144 18.36 2.85 -13.00
C GLY A 144 17.47 2.33 -11.88
N ARG A 145 17.73 2.81 -10.66
CA ARG A 145 16.93 2.49 -9.49
C ARG A 145 15.73 3.42 -9.42
N VAL A 146 14.56 2.84 -9.17
CA VAL A 146 13.28 3.53 -9.00
C VAL A 146 12.80 3.30 -7.57
N ALA A 147 12.58 4.38 -6.83
CA ALA A 147 12.11 4.29 -5.45
C ALA A 147 10.63 3.86 -5.41
N ILE A 148 10.31 2.94 -4.50
CA ILE A 148 8.92 2.57 -4.26
C ILE A 148 8.25 3.71 -3.48
N PRO A 149 7.09 4.22 -3.94
CA PRO A 149 6.37 5.28 -3.26
C PRO A 149 5.70 4.78 -1.97
N PRO A 150 5.54 5.64 -0.94
CA PRO A 150 4.97 5.24 0.34
C PRO A 150 3.46 5.04 0.34
N THR A 151 2.76 5.63 -0.62
CA THR A 151 1.29 5.77 -0.61
C THR A 151 0.59 4.98 -1.70
N GLN A 152 1.34 4.36 -2.60
CA GLN A 152 0.78 3.62 -3.73
C GLN A 152 1.67 2.42 -4.04
N ASP A 153 1.06 1.32 -4.45
CA ASP A 153 1.78 0.19 -4.98
C ASP A 153 2.49 0.58 -6.28
N LEU A 154 3.76 0.24 -6.37
CA LEU A 154 4.52 0.44 -7.59
C LEU A 154 4.30 -0.75 -8.53
N THR A 155 3.64 -0.51 -9.65
CA THR A 155 3.45 -1.52 -10.69
C THR A 155 4.59 -1.48 -11.72
N VAL A 156 4.66 -2.49 -12.60
CA VAL A 156 5.65 -2.54 -13.68
C VAL A 156 5.50 -1.34 -14.60
N SER A 157 4.28 -0.96 -14.97
CA SER A 157 4.02 0.22 -15.80
C SER A 157 4.46 1.50 -15.10
N GLY A 158 4.15 1.64 -13.80
CA GLY A 158 4.57 2.78 -12.98
C GLY A 158 6.09 2.90 -12.87
N ALA A 159 6.81 1.79 -12.68
CA ALA A 159 8.27 1.79 -12.63
C ALA A 159 8.91 2.21 -13.97
N ILE A 160 8.38 1.71 -15.08
CA ILE A 160 8.86 2.10 -16.42
C ILE A 160 8.54 3.58 -16.71
N GLN A 161 7.37 4.06 -16.28
CA GLN A 161 7.03 5.48 -16.42
C GLN A 161 8.00 6.37 -15.63
N GLN A 162 8.37 6.00 -14.41
CA GLN A 162 9.37 6.71 -13.62
C GLN A 162 10.77 6.64 -14.25
N ALA A 163 11.09 5.56 -14.98
CA ALA A 163 12.29 5.43 -15.79
C ALA A 163 12.24 6.21 -17.13
N GLY A 164 11.27 7.16 -17.27
CA GLY A 164 11.09 7.99 -18.45
C GLY A 164 10.34 7.33 -19.60
N GLY A 165 9.79 6.13 -19.41
CA GLY A 165 9.08 5.35 -20.42
C GLY A 165 9.99 4.48 -21.28
N PHE A 166 9.38 3.82 -22.24
CA PHE A 166 10.09 2.94 -23.18
C PHE A 166 11.02 3.70 -24.13
N ALA A 167 12.16 3.09 -24.45
CA ALA A 167 12.98 3.51 -25.59
C ALA A 167 12.36 3.02 -26.91
N THR A 168 12.79 3.61 -28.03
CA THR A 168 12.20 3.36 -29.37
C THR A 168 12.23 1.89 -29.79
N SER A 169 13.24 1.10 -29.37
CA SER A 169 13.37 -0.31 -29.70
C SER A 169 12.94 -1.24 -28.57
N ALA A 170 12.10 -0.79 -27.65
CA ALA A 170 11.65 -1.59 -26.53
C ALA A 170 10.58 -2.61 -26.95
N ARG A 171 10.68 -3.82 -26.41
CA ARG A 171 9.63 -4.85 -26.53
C ARG A 171 8.72 -4.80 -25.31
N ASP A 172 7.61 -4.10 -25.45
CA ASP A 172 6.60 -3.88 -24.40
C ASP A 172 5.73 -5.10 -24.07
N SER A 173 5.76 -6.13 -24.91
CA SER A 173 4.95 -7.35 -24.77
C SER A 173 5.64 -8.48 -23.97
N ALA A 174 6.91 -8.33 -23.59
CA ALA A 174 7.68 -9.39 -22.95
C ALA A 174 8.67 -8.85 -21.92
N ILE A 175 8.20 -8.04 -20.99
CA ILE A 175 9.01 -7.48 -19.91
C ILE A 175 9.24 -8.56 -18.87
N LEU A 176 10.48 -8.72 -18.44
CA LEU A 176 10.86 -9.70 -17.44
C LEU A 176 10.96 -9.02 -16.06
N VAL A 177 10.25 -9.58 -15.09
CA VAL A 177 10.35 -9.17 -13.69
C VAL A 177 10.97 -10.32 -12.91
N THR A 178 12.11 -10.06 -12.33
CA THR A 178 12.88 -11.05 -11.57
C THR A 178 12.85 -10.66 -10.09
N ARG A 179 12.39 -11.57 -9.27
CA ARG A 179 12.28 -11.43 -7.80
C ARG A 179 13.14 -12.47 -7.11
N SER A 180 13.95 -12.02 -6.15
CA SER A 180 14.69 -12.90 -5.25
C SER A 180 13.84 -13.26 -4.04
N LEU A 181 13.59 -14.55 -3.85
CA LEU A 181 12.81 -15.03 -2.70
C LEU A 181 13.72 -15.20 -1.47
N PRO A 182 13.17 -15.11 -0.24
CA PRO A 182 13.93 -15.33 0.99
C PRO A 182 14.62 -16.71 1.07
N THR A 183 14.14 -17.66 0.29
CA THR A 183 14.71 -19.01 0.16
C THR A 183 15.98 -19.07 -0.69
N GLY A 184 16.46 -17.94 -1.22
CA GLY A 184 17.58 -17.87 -2.16
C GLY A 184 17.24 -18.30 -3.60
N ARG A 185 15.97 -18.60 -3.89
CA ARG A 185 15.50 -18.88 -5.24
C ARG A 185 15.09 -17.58 -5.94
N THR A 186 15.25 -17.57 -7.25
CA THR A 186 14.83 -16.46 -8.10
C THR A 186 13.58 -16.87 -8.87
N GLU A 187 12.54 -16.05 -8.83
CA GLU A 187 11.34 -16.20 -9.66
C GLU A 187 11.35 -15.14 -10.76
N THR A 188 11.11 -15.57 -12.01
CA THR A 188 10.99 -14.64 -13.14
C THR A 188 9.60 -14.74 -13.73
N ARG A 189 8.93 -13.59 -13.88
CA ARG A 189 7.62 -13.46 -14.53
C ARG A 189 7.73 -12.59 -15.76
N THR A 190 6.97 -12.94 -16.80
CA THR A 190 6.86 -12.14 -18.02
C THR A 190 5.57 -11.32 -17.97
N VAL A 191 5.71 -10.02 -18.18
CA VAL A 191 4.59 -9.05 -18.17
C VAL A 191 4.40 -8.51 -19.59
N ASN A 192 3.14 -8.45 -20.04
CA ASN A 192 2.77 -7.91 -21.34
C ASN A 192 2.06 -6.56 -21.16
N LEU A 193 2.83 -5.47 -21.07
CA LEU A 193 2.26 -4.14 -20.93
C LEU A 193 1.54 -3.63 -22.18
N LYS A 194 1.83 -4.19 -23.35
CA LYS A 194 1.03 -3.90 -24.55
C LYS A 194 -0.42 -4.34 -24.35
N ALA A 195 -0.65 -5.52 -23.77
CA ALA A 195 -1.99 -6.02 -23.47
C ALA A 195 -2.67 -5.19 -22.36
N VAL A 196 -1.92 -4.74 -21.36
CA VAL A 196 -2.43 -3.83 -20.32
C VAL A 196 -2.96 -2.55 -20.96
N GLY A 197 -2.18 -1.89 -21.83
CA GLY A 197 -2.56 -0.63 -22.45
C GLY A 197 -3.64 -0.75 -23.53
N THR A 198 -3.62 -1.83 -24.35
CA THR A 198 -4.54 -1.96 -25.50
C THR A 198 -5.81 -2.73 -25.19
N ALA A 199 -5.75 -3.70 -24.29
CA ALA A 199 -6.89 -4.55 -23.92
C ALA A 199 -7.46 -4.26 -22.53
N GLY A 200 -6.89 -3.29 -21.79
CA GLY A 200 -7.34 -2.92 -20.44
C GLY A 200 -7.13 -4.02 -19.39
N ARG A 201 -6.16 -4.94 -19.63
CA ARG A 201 -5.87 -6.07 -18.74
C ARG A 201 -4.97 -5.64 -17.59
N LEU A 202 -5.56 -4.88 -16.66
CA LEU A 202 -4.83 -4.33 -15.50
C LEU A 202 -4.28 -5.41 -14.57
N GLU A 203 -4.89 -6.59 -14.57
CA GLU A 203 -4.42 -7.76 -13.83
C GLU A 203 -3.06 -8.30 -14.27
N ASP A 204 -2.64 -7.97 -15.50
CA ASP A 204 -1.32 -8.33 -16.02
C ASP A 204 -0.21 -7.36 -15.55
N ASP A 205 -0.58 -6.20 -14.97
CA ASP A 205 0.37 -5.21 -14.43
C ASP A 205 0.68 -5.52 -12.97
N ILE A 206 1.69 -6.34 -12.74
CA ILE A 206 2.02 -6.85 -11.41
C ILE A 206 2.63 -5.77 -10.51
N ILE A 207 2.34 -5.88 -9.20
CA ILE A 207 2.91 -5.03 -8.15
C ILE A 207 4.34 -5.49 -7.86
N LEU A 208 5.26 -4.53 -7.87
CA LEU A 208 6.66 -4.72 -7.60
C LEU A 208 6.96 -4.65 -6.10
N GLN A 209 7.97 -5.40 -5.68
CA GLN A 209 8.49 -5.38 -4.31
C GLN A 209 9.92 -4.83 -4.29
N ALA A 210 10.40 -4.50 -3.10
CA ALA A 210 11.79 -4.08 -2.94
C ALA A 210 12.75 -5.14 -3.51
N ASP A 211 13.80 -4.65 -4.17
CA ASP A 211 14.84 -5.44 -4.83
C ASP A 211 14.41 -6.24 -6.07
N ASP A 212 13.18 -6.03 -6.57
CA ASP A 212 12.79 -6.56 -7.88
C ASP A 212 13.64 -5.93 -9.00
N VAL A 213 13.93 -6.75 -10.01
CA VAL A 213 14.60 -6.31 -11.24
C VAL A 213 13.64 -6.39 -12.39
N VAL A 214 13.36 -5.26 -13.03
CA VAL A 214 12.54 -5.14 -14.23
C VAL A 214 13.47 -5.00 -15.44
N PHE A 215 13.42 -5.93 -16.35
CA PHE A 215 14.22 -5.90 -17.57
C PHE A 215 13.33 -5.75 -18.80
N VAL A 216 13.54 -4.70 -19.57
CA VAL A 216 12.83 -4.43 -20.82
C VAL A 216 13.71 -4.87 -21.99
N PRO A 217 13.35 -5.96 -22.70
CA PRO A 217 14.13 -6.45 -23.83
C PRO A 217 13.98 -5.55 -25.06
N GLU A 218 14.86 -5.77 -26.03
CA GLU A 218 14.78 -5.16 -27.35
C GLU A 218 13.80 -5.90 -28.25
N ALA A 219 13.06 -5.18 -29.07
CA ALA A 219 12.25 -5.76 -30.13
C ALA A 219 13.20 -6.28 -31.25
N MET A 220 13.13 -7.56 -31.52
CA MET A 220 13.78 -8.11 -32.71
C MET A 220 12.86 -7.86 -33.91
N PHE A 221 13.41 -7.26 -34.96
CA PHE A 221 12.76 -7.05 -36.25
C PHE A 221 13.01 -8.22 -37.15
#